data_5a666a3b5c2de0b18c7a10d11a43f6e7
#
_entry.id   5a666a3b5c2de0b18c7a10d11a43f6e7
#
_cell.length_a   1.000
_cell.length_b   1.000
_cell.length_c   1.000
_cell.angle_alpha   90.00
_cell.angle_beta   90.00
_cell.angle_gamma   90.00
#
_symmetry.space_group_name_H-M   'P 1'
#
loop_
_entity.id
_entity.type
_entity.pdbx_description
1 polymer ?
#
loop_
_entity_poly.entity_id
_entity_poly.type
_entity_poly.pdbx_seq_one_letter_code
_entity_poly.pdbx_strand_id
1 'polypeptide(L)'
;MNPKSRQSFEQLLPALLVFAFCILMIATSRGMGETYGVFLLPMSESFGWNRANVTSVYAVYMISFGLGSLVSGVVYDRLGPRYNYTIGLLLLSTCYGFAGSMTSLVSFYLVIGICGGLGAAMVGIVPMQSLVSKWFRRGRTMALSIAYSGQGIGVMVMAPTAHVVIENKGWQGAYSLASYGFIAILILVVLLPWRRIALGVSVPPMTKVSENMKQGSKGREAGSKTGINLRQAIRLPEFWGFFTIFGASAVSIFGISLEVVVYLVEQKFSIAQAAFAFGSMGMLTILGIALTGILAERYPRHIIASVSYGLTFIGILALVALQFYFSWVLLVVFVVTFGLSAGARGPIVTAQMAEMFAGRGLASIFGATNIGQGCGAGLGAFMAGYLFDLTGNYNIGFAMSFLFALLGLSMFWLVPAIRHGKRQDK
;
A
#
# COMPACT_ATOMS: atom_id res chain seq x y z
N MET A 1 36.62 3.31 18.26
CA MET A 1 35.25 3.79 18.08
C MET A 1 34.89 4.69 19.26
N ASN A 2 34.59 5.97 19.02
CA ASN A 2 34.40 6.99 20.05
C ASN A 2 33.15 6.63 20.91
N PRO A 3 33.17 6.75 22.26
CA PRO A 3 32.03 6.37 23.11
C PRO A 3 30.71 7.08 22.74
N LYS A 4 30.79 8.30 22.20
CA LYS A 4 29.62 9.04 21.65
C LYS A 4 29.00 8.39 20.42
N SER A 5 29.79 7.77 19.55
CA SER A 5 29.30 7.05 18.36
C SER A 5 28.64 5.72 18.72
N ARG A 6 29.10 5.07 19.79
CA ARG A 6 28.55 3.82 20.30
C ARG A 6 27.16 4.02 20.94
N GLN A 7 27.00 5.10 21.74
CA GLN A 7 25.69 5.47 22.29
C GLN A 7 24.67 5.88 21.21
N SER A 8 25.09 6.58 20.15
CA SER A 8 24.23 6.88 19.00
C SER A 8 23.80 5.62 18.26
N PHE A 9 24.69 4.66 18.10
CA PHE A 9 24.38 3.40 17.39
C PHE A 9 23.46 2.49 18.20
N GLU A 10 23.65 2.37 19.52
CA GLU A 10 22.78 1.62 20.41
C GLU A 10 21.35 2.18 20.50
N GLN A 11 21.18 3.49 20.27
CA GLN A 11 19.86 4.15 20.20
C GLN A 11 19.20 4.02 18.82
N LEU A 12 19.97 3.92 17.74
CA LEU A 12 19.49 3.78 16.36
C LEU A 12 19.10 2.34 16.01
N LEU A 13 19.78 1.35 16.61
CA LEU A 13 19.57 -0.07 16.32
C LEU A 13 18.11 -0.52 16.49
N PRO A 14 17.39 -0.17 17.59
CA PRO A 14 15.98 -0.55 17.73
C PRO A 14 15.07 0.07 16.66
N ALA A 15 15.35 1.31 16.26
CA ALA A 15 14.58 1.99 15.20
C ALA A 15 14.82 1.30 13.84
N LEU A 16 16.05 0.95 13.50
CA LEU A 16 16.38 0.20 12.29
C LEU A 16 15.75 -1.19 12.26
N LEU A 17 15.71 -1.88 13.39
CA LEU A 17 15.03 -3.17 13.50
C LEU A 17 13.52 -3.05 13.28
N VAL A 18 12.87 -2.01 13.82
CA VAL A 18 11.45 -1.76 13.58
C VAL A 18 11.20 -1.42 12.11
N PHE A 19 12.10 -0.68 11.46
CA PHE A 19 12.01 -0.43 10.02
C PHE A 19 12.12 -1.71 9.20
N ALA A 20 13.16 -2.49 9.44
CA ALA A 20 13.36 -3.77 8.74
C ALA A 20 12.16 -4.70 8.93
N PHE A 21 11.61 -4.75 10.15
CA PHE A 21 10.39 -5.47 10.46
C PHE A 21 9.18 -4.95 9.66
N CYS A 22 8.96 -3.65 9.62
CA CYS A 22 7.86 -3.03 8.87
C CYS A 22 7.98 -3.30 7.36
N ILE A 23 9.19 -3.19 6.80
CA ILE A 23 9.47 -3.52 5.39
C ILE A 23 9.16 -5.00 5.13
N LEU A 24 9.61 -5.91 5.98
CA LEU A 24 9.33 -7.35 5.86
C LEU A 24 7.82 -7.63 5.90
N MET A 25 7.07 -7.01 6.82
CA MET A 25 5.62 -7.23 6.94
C MET A 25 4.85 -6.71 5.72
N ILE A 26 5.21 -5.52 5.22
CA ILE A 26 4.61 -4.98 3.99
C ILE A 26 4.97 -5.84 2.78
N ALA A 27 6.23 -6.25 2.65
CA ALA A 27 6.67 -7.12 1.57
C ALA A 27 5.91 -8.45 1.57
N THR A 28 5.70 -9.03 2.74
CA THR A 28 4.92 -10.27 2.94
C THR A 28 3.46 -10.10 2.53
N SER A 29 2.81 -9.04 3.01
CA SER A 29 1.39 -8.77 2.76
C SER A 29 1.10 -8.42 1.31
N ARG A 30 1.82 -7.42 0.79
CA ARG A 30 1.57 -6.87 -0.56
C ARG A 30 2.24 -7.70 -1.65
N GLY A 31 3.42 -8.26 -1.35
CA GLY A 31 4.16 -9.09 -2.29
C GLY A 31 3.31 -10.25 -2.80
N MET A 32 2.66 -11.01 -1.90
CA MET A 32 1.83 -12.13 -2.32
C MET A 32 0.54 -11.70 -3.02
N GLY A 33 -0.12 -10.64 -2.51
CA GLY A 33 -1.35 -10.13 -3.12
C GLY A 33 -1.14 -9.64 -4.55
N GLU A 34 -0.09 -8.86 -4.79
CA GLU A 34 0.17 -8.29 -6.13
C GLU A 34 0.82 -9.30 -7.10
N THR A 35 1.38 -10.39 -6.60
CA THR A 35 1.87 -11.51 -7.41
C THR A 35 0.73 -12.39 -7.96
N TYR A 36 -0.53 -12.17 -7.56
CA TYR A 36 -1.68 -12.95 -8.00
C TYR A 36 -1.79 -13.07 -9.53
N GLY A 37 -1.35 -12.06 -10.28
CA GLY A 37 -1.31 -12.08 -11.74
C GLY A 37 -0.52 -13.25 -12.33
N VAL A 38 0.52 -13.74 -11.65
CA VAL A 38 1.35 -14.88 -12.09
C VAL A 38 0.57 -16.19 -12.00
N PHE A 39 -0.43 -16.28 -11.13
CA PHE A 39 -1.28 -17.47 -10.96
C PHE A 39 -2.46 -17.52 -11.93
N LEU A 40 -2.81 -16.42 -12.61
CA LEU A 40 -4.01 -16.32 -13.44
C LEU A 40 -4.03 -17.39 -14.55
N LEU A 41 -2.97 -17.49 -15.33
CA LEU A 41 -2.92 -18.43 -16.47
C LEU A 41 -2.87 -19.88 -16.00
N PRO A 42 -1.98 -20.29 -15.06
CA PRO A 42 -1.91 -21.66 -14.56
C PRO A 42 -3.22 -22.14 -13.91
N MET A 43 -3.95 -21.26 -13.22
CA MET A 43 -5.24 -21.60 -12.63
C MET A 43 -6.35 -21.70 -13.68
N SER A 44 -6.39 -20.78 -14.64
CA SER A 44 -7.33 -20.81 -15.75
C SER A 44 -7.21 -22.12 -16.53
N GLU A 45 -6.00 -22.55 -16.84
CA GLU A 45 -5.70 -23.79 -17.55
C GLU A 45 -6.07 -25.04 -16.71
N SER A 46 -5.74 -25.03 -15.41
CA SER A 46 -5.98 -26.19 -14.54
C SER A 46 -7.47 -26.48 -14.29
N PHE A 47 -8.31 -25.45 -14.25
CA PHE A 47 -9.72 -25.58 -13.94
C PHE A 47 -10.65 -25.33 -15.12
N GLY A 48 -10.13 -24.91 -16.28
CA GLY A 48 -10.95 -24.48 -17.42
C GLY A 48 -11.77 -23.21 -17.14
N TRP A 49 -11.35 -22.38 -16.16
CA TRP A 49 -12.09 -21.16 -15.81
C TRP A 49 -11.76 -20.02 -16.76
N ASN A 50 -12.77 -19.21 -17.06
CA ASN A 50 -12.57 -17.96 -17.77
C ASN A 50 -11.66 -17.01 -16.94
N ARG A 51 -10.89 -16.17 -17.63
CA ARG A 51 -10.04 -15.17 -16.97
C ARG A 51 -10.81 -14.30 -15.99
N ALA A 52 -12.03 -13.89 -16.34
CA ALA A 52 -12.91 -13.13 -15.46
C ALA A 52 -13.18 -13.83 -14.12
N ASN A 53 -13.39 -15.15 -14.12
CA ASN A 53 -13.61 -15.92 -12.90
C ASN A 53 -12.37 -15.90 -11.98
N VAL A 54 -11.18 -16.05 -12.54
CA VAL A 54 -9.94 -16.02 -11.75
C VAL A 54 -9.66 -14.60 -11.24
N THR A 55 -9.85 -13.58 -12.08
CA THR A 55 -9.65 -12.17 -11.71
C THR A 55 -10.65 -11.72 -10.65
N SER A 56 -11.89 -12.24 -10.66
CA SER A 56 -12.89 -11.90 -9.65
C SER A 56 -12.51 -12.36 -8.23
N VAL A 57 -11.72 -13.44 -8.08
CA VAL A 57 -11.14 -13.83 -6.80
C VAL A 57 -10.22 -12.72 -6.25
N TYR A 58 -9.42 -12.13 -7.13
CA TYR A 58 -8.57 -10.98 -6.76
C TYR A 58 -9.39 -9.74 -6.39
N ALA A 59 -10.49 -9.48 -7.09
CA ALA A 59 -11.38 -8.36 -6.73
C ALA A 59 -11.98 -8.56 -5.33
N VAL A 60 -12.44 -9.78 -4.99
CA VAL A 60 -12.90 -10.12 -3.64
C VAL A 60 -11.77 -9.98 -2.61
N TYR A 61 -10.55 -10.39 -2.94
CA TYR A 61 -9.37 -10.21 -2.08
C TYR A 61 -9.11 -8.73 -1.78
N MET A 62 -9.15 -7.84 -2.78
CA MET A 62 -8.93 -6.41 -2.59
C MET A 62 -10.03 -5.73 -1.76
N ILE A 63 -11.29 -6.09 -1.98
CA ILE A 63 -12.42 -5.60 -1.16
C ILE A 63 -12.24 -6.07 0.29
N SER A 64 -11.95 -7.37 0.48
CA SER A 64 -11.72 -7.95 1.81
C SER A 64 -10.49 -7.37 2.49
N PHE A 65 -9.43 -7.05 1.76
CA PHE A 65 -8.27 -6.30 2.25
C PHE A 65 -8.68 -4.90 2.76
N GLY A 66 -9.51 -4.19 2.00
CA GLY A 66 -10.03 -2.89 2.41
C GLY A 66 -10.84 -2.97 3.70
N LEU A 67 -11.85 -3.85 3.77
CA LEU A 67 -12.68 -4.07 4.95
C LEU A 67 -11.86 -4.61 6.13
N GLY A 68 -10.96 -5.54 5.87
CA GLY A 68 -10.02 -6.10 6.83
C GLY A 68 -9.07 -5.07 7.43
N SER A 69 -8.78 -4.00 6.71
CA SER A 69 -7.97 -2.88 7.20
C SER A 69 -8.62 -2.19 8.41
N LEU A 70 -9.95 -2.06 8.44
CA LEU A 70 -10.66 -1.55 9.61
C LEU A 70 -10.55 -2.53 10.79
N VAL A 71 -10.77 -3.82 10.53
CA VAL A 71 -10.63 -4.87 11.55
C VAL A 71 -9.21 -4.87 12.12
N SER A 72 -8.20 -4.80 11.26
CA SER A 72 -6.80 -4.66 11.65
C SER A 72 -6.56 -3.44 12.54
N GLY A 73 -7.11 -2.29 12.18
CA GLY A 73 -6.98 -1.06 12.97
C GLY A 73 -7.57 -1.20 14.37
N VAL A 74 -8.77 -1.77 14.48
CA VAL A 74 -9.45 -2.00 15.77
C VAL A 74 -8.69 -3.02 16.63
N VAL A 75 -8.24 -4.13 16.03
CA VAL A 75 -7.44 -5.15 16.72
C VAL A 75 -6.11 -4.55 17.18
N TYR A 76 -5.45 -3.77 16.34
CA TYR A 76 -4.20 -3.10 16.69
C TYR A 76 -4.37 -2.13 17.87
N ASP A 77 -5.42 -1.31 17.87
CA ASP A 77 -5.67 -0.32 18.92
C ASP A 77 -6.07 -0.98 20.25
N ARG A 78 -6.80 -2.11 20.23
CA ARG A 78 -7.27 -2.82 21.43
C ARG A 78 -6.27 -3.82 21.99
N LEU A 79 -5.71 -4.66 21.13
CA LEU A 79 -4.86 -5.81 21.50
C LEU A 79 -3.37 -5.54 21.26
N GLY A 80 -3.05 -4.52 20.45
CA GLY A 80 -1.67 -4.15 20.12
C GLY A 80 -1.11 -4.86 18.90
N PRO A 81 0.12 -4.47 18.47
CA PRO A 81 0.73 -4.96 17.24
C PRO A 81 1.00 -6.47 17.23
N ARG A 82 1.42 -7.03 18.37
CA ARG A 82 1.72 -8.47 18.48
C ARG A 82 0.56 -9.33 18.00
N TYR A 83 -0.60 -9.15 18.61
CA TYR A 83 -1.78 -9.95 18.28
C TYR A 83 -2.26 -9.71 16.86
N ASN A 84 -2.21 -8.46 16.39
CA ASN A 84 -2.62 -8.13 15.05
C ASN A 84 -1.77 -8.85 14.00
N TYR A 85 -0.45 -8.79 14.09
CA TYR A 85 0.44 -9.49 13.16
C TYR A 85 0.33 -11.03 13.30
N THR A 86 0.21 -11.54 14.52
CA THR A 86 0.08 -13.01 14.75
C THR A 86 -1.19 -13.54 14.10
N ILE A 87 -2.34 -12.91 14.32
CA ILE A 87 -3.63 -13.34 13.73
C ILE A 87 -3.55 -13.26 12.20
N GLY A 88 -3.03 -12.15 11.66
CA GLY A 88 -2.90 -11.99 10.21
C GLY A 88 -2.01 -13.03 9.55
N LEU A 89 -0.84 -13.33 10.12
CA LEU A 89 0.06 -14.36 9.61
C LEU A 89 -0.53 -15.77 9.75
N LEU A 90 -1.27 -16.03 10.81
CA LEU A 90 -1.95 -17.30 11.00
C LEU A 90 -3.06 -17.50 9.96
N LEU A 91 -3.85 -16.46 9.67
CA LEU A 91 -4.82 -16.48 8.58
C LEU A 91 -4.12 -16.71 7.23
N LEU A 92 -3.06 -15.98 6.90
CA LEU A 92 -2.35 -16.16 5.64
C LEU A 92 -1.75 -17.56 5.52
N SER A 93 -1.07 -18.06 6.54
CA SER A 93 -0.45 -19.40 6.50
C SER A 93 -1.48 -20.49 6.29
N THR A 94 -2.62 -20.44 6.99
CA THR A 94 -3.71 -21.42 6.84
C THR A 94 -4.38 -21.29 5.47
N CYS A 95 -4.72 -20.09 5.01
CA CYS A 95 -5.37 -19.88 3.72
C CYS A 95 -4.52 -20.41 2.57
N TYR A 96 -3.25 -20.03 2.53
CA TYR A 96 -2.36 -20.48 1.44
C TYR A 96 -1.97 -21.94 1.56
N GLY A 97 -1.94 -22.50 2.78
CA GLY A 97 -1.73 -23.92 3.00
C GLY A 97 -2.89 -24.79 2.47
N PHE A 98 -4.13 -24.32 2.63
CA PHE A 98 -5.31 -25.02 2.10
C PHE A 98 -5.59 -24.73 0.61
N ALA A 99 -5.05 -23.64 0.05
CA ALA A 99 -5.33 -23.23 -1.33
C ALA A 99 -5.01 -24.33 -2.36
N GLY A 100 -3.94 -25.08 -2.14
CA GLY A 100 -3.52 -26.19 -3.03
C GLY A 100 -4.50 -27.37 -3.13
N SER A 101 -5.41 -27.53 -2.16
CA SER A 101 -6.42 -28.60 -2.12
C SER A 101 -7.79 -28.17 -2.65
N MET A 102 -7.96 -26.92 -3.09
CA MET A 102 -9.24 -26.40 -3.53
C MET A 102 -9.51 -26.71 -4.99
N THR A 103 -10.78 -27.03 -5.28
CA THR A 103 -11.24 -27.41 -6.62
C THR A 103 -12.37 -26.53 -7.16
N SER A 104 -13.02 -25.72 -6.29
CA SER A 104 -14.18 -24.91 -6.67
C SER A 104 -13.86 -23.41 -6.58
N LEU A 105 -14.45 -22.61 -7.47
CA LEU A 105 -14.31 -21.16 -7.49
C LEU A 105 -14.81 -20.53 -6.16
N VAL A 106 -15.89 -21.08 -5.58
CA VAL A 106 -16.42 -20.59 -4.30
C VAL A 106 -15.41 -20.78 -3.17
N SER A 107 -14.69 -21.91 -3.13
CA SER A 107 -13.63 -22.12 -2.13
C SER A 107 -12.49 -21.11 -2.27
N PHE A 108 -12.12 -20.73 -3.51
CA PHE A 108 -11.13 -19.66 -3.73
C PHE A 108 -11.63 -18.30 -3.28
N TYR A 109 -12.90 -17.95 -3.51
CA TYR A 109 -13.48 -16.71 -2.96
C TYR A 109 -13.41 -16.67 -1.43
N LEU A 110 -13.76 -17.76 -0.75
CA LEU A 110 -13.77 -17.79 0.70
C LEU A 110 -12.35 -17.77 1.28
N VAL A 111 -11.47 -18.59 0.75
CA VAL A 111 -10.15 -18.79 1.34
C VAL A 111 -9.16 -17.72 0.87
N ILE A 112 -8.92 -17.59 -0.43
CA ILE A 112 -7.97 -16.58 -0.94
C ILE A 112 -8.62 -15.20 -0.92
N GLY A 113 -9.84 -15.07 -1.42
CA GLY A 113 -10.53 -13.79 -1.51
C GLY A 113 -10.79 -13.20 -0.11
N ILE A 114 -11.59 -13.85 0.72
CA ILE A 114 -12.00 -13.27 2.00
C ILE A 114 -10.92 -13.46 3.06
N CYS A 115 -10.54 -14.69 3.40
CA CYS A 115 -9.61 -14.93 4.49
C CYS A 115 -8.19 -14.43 4.16
N GLY A 116 -7.72 -14.63 2.92
CA GLY A 116 -6.43 -14.11 2.44
C GLY A 116 -6.38 -12.58 2.48
N GLY A 117 -7.43 -11.90 1.98
CA GLY A 117 -7.54 -10.44 2.02
C GLY A 117 -7.56 -9.88 3.46
N LEU A 118 -8.33 -10.49 4.37
CA LEU A 118 -8.34 -10.13 5.79
C LEU A 118 -6.96 -10.33 6.44
N GLY A 119 -6.33 -11.48 6.21
CA GLY A 119 -4.98 -11.79 6.73
C GLY A 119 -3.94 -10.79 6.23
N ALA A 120 -3.95 -10.48 4.94
CA ALA A 120 -3.06 -9.50 4.35
C ALA A 120 -3.26 -8.08 4.91
N ALA A 121 -4.50 -7.67 5.19
CA ALA A 121 -4.79 -6.39 5.83
C ALA A 121 -4.22 -6.30 7.23
N MET A 122 -4.26 -7.39 8.00
CA MET A 122 -3.73 -7.43 9.37
C MET A 122 -2.21 -7.44 9.43
N VAL A 123 -1.53 -7.90 8.37
CA VAL A 123 -0.05 -7.88 8.30
C VAL A 123 0.45 -6.61 7.61
N GLY A 124 -0.38 -5.97 6.81
CA GLY A 124 -0.02 -4.95 5.81
C GLY A 124 0.12 -3.52 6.32
N ILE A 125 -0.53 -2.63 5.56
CA ILE A 125 -0.30 -1.18 5.61
C ILE A 125 -0.70 -0.58 6.97
N VAL A 126 -1.87 -0.93 7.52
CA VAL A 126 -2.42 -0.29 8.71
C VAL A 126 -1.54 -0.44 9.96
N PRO A 127 -1.11 -1.66 10.35
CA PRO A 127 -0.24 -1.81 11.50
C PRO A 127 1.15 -1.20 11.26
N MET A 128 1.68 -1.25 10.02
CA MET A 128 2.93 -0.58 9.67
C MET A 128 2.84 0.94 9.85
N GLN A 129 1.81 1.59 9.27
CA GLN A 129 1.56 3.02 9.41
C GLN A 129 1.49 3.44 10.89
N SER A 130 0.76 2.65 11.68
CA SER A 130 0.58 2.90 13.11
C SER A 130 1.87 2.74 13.89
N LEU A 131 2.65 1.70 13.60
CA LEU A 131 3.91 1.45 14.28
C LEU A 131 4.97 2.50 13.93
N VAL A 132 5.19 2.77 12.65
CA VAL A 132 6.13 3.80 12.18
C VAL A 132 5.75 5.18 12.70
N SER A 133 4.47 5.55 12.70
CA SER A 133 4.01 6.84 13.21
C SER A 133 4.23 7.03 14.71
N LYS A 134 4.29 5.94 15.49
CA LYS A 134 4.64 5.99 16.94
C LYS A 134 6.13 6.18 17.16
N TRP A 135 6.97 5.59 16.32
CA TRP A 135 8.42 5.63 16.47
C TRP A 135 9.05 6.92 15.92
N PHE A 136 8.48 7.45 14.82
CA PHE A 136 9.05 8.58 14.10
C PHE A 136 8.11 9.80 14.16
N ARG A 137 8.41 10.74 15.06
CA ARG A 137 7.70 12.03 15.13
C ARG A 137 8.28 13.08 14.19
N ARG A 138 9.61 13.09 14.01
CA ARG A 138 10.31 13.90 13.00
C ARG A 138 10.66 13.04 11.80
N GLY A 139 10.60 13.59 10.59
CA GLY A 139 10.86 12.82 9.37
C GLY A 139 9.83 11.71 9.12
N ARG A 140 8.59 11.87 9.64
CA ARG A 140 7.55 10.84 9.57
C ARG A 140 7.24 10.44 8.13
N THR A 141 7.17 11.42 7.22
CA THR A 141 6.86 11.15 5.81
C THR A 141 7.96 10.31 5.16
N MET A 142 9.22 10.65 5.40
CA MET A 142 10.37 9.87 4.92
C MET A 142 10.39 8.45 5.52
N ALA A 143 10.13 8.33 6.84
CA ALA A 143 10.05 7.04 7.50
C ALA A 143 8.95 6.15 6.91
N LEU A 144 7.77 6.70 6.70
CA LEU A 144 6.66 5.99 6.04
C LEU A 144 7.02 5.61 4.61
N SER A 145 7.64 6.51 3.85
CA SER A 145 8.08 6.23 2.47
C SER A 145 9.04 5.04 2.41
N ILE A 146 10.05 4.99 3.30
CA ILE A 146 10.98 3.85 3.37
C ILE A 146 10.21 2.56 3.71
N ALA A 147 9.28 2.59 4.67
CA ALA A 147 8.49 1.41 5.02
C ALA A 147 7.57 0.96 3.86
N TYR A 148 6.95 1.89 3.14
CA TYR A 148 6.12 1.59 1.96
C TYR A 148 6.90 0.96 0.81
N SER A 149 8.21 1.24 0.68
CA SER A 149 9.05 0.60 -0.35
C SER A 149 9.10 -0.92 -0.23
N GLY A 150 8.81 -1.46 0.95
CA GLY A 150 8.62 -2.90 1.17
C GLY A 150 7.60 -3.54 0.22
N GLN A 151 6.59 -2.79 -0.24
CA GLN A 151 5.62 -3.28 -1.23
C GLN A 151 6.31 -3.70 -2.54
N GLY A 152 7.13 -2.82 -3.10
CA GLY A 152 7.88 -3.12 -4.33
C GLY A 152 8.91 -4.25 -4.14
N ILE A 153 9.61 -4.27 -2.99
CA ILE A 153 10.54 -5.34 -2.64
C ILE A 153 9.81 -6.69 -2.59
N GLY A 154 8.61 -6.71 -1.99
CA GLY A 154 7.79 -7.93 -1.90
C GLY A 154 7.44 -8.50 -3.27
N VAL A 155 6.96 -7.66 -4.19
CA VAL A 155 6.62 -8.07 -5.56
C VAL A 155 7.87 -8.53 -6.32
N MET A 156 8.97 -7.77 -6.20
CA MET A 156 10.24 -8.09 -6.88
C MET A 156 10.80 -9.45 -6.49
N VAL A 157 10.61 -9.87 -5.23
CA VAL A 157 11.09 -11.18 -4.75
C VAL A 157 10.05 -12.27 -5.00
N MET A 158 8.78 -12.02 -4.70
CA MET A 158 7.75 -13.06 -4.73
C MET A 158 7.31 -13.43 -6.14
N ALA A 159 7.23 -12.48 -7.08
CA ALA A 159 6.76 -12.80 -8.43
C ALA A 159 7.69 -13.74 -9.19
N PRO A 160 9.03 -13.52 -9.26
CA PRO A 160 9.94 -14.50 -9.87
C PRO A 160 9.97 -15.83 -9.13
N THR A 161 9.95 -15.81 -7.79
CA THR A 161 9.94 -17.02 -6.97
C THR A 161 8.70 -17.87 -7.26
N ALA A 162 7.51 -17.24 -7.29
CA ALA A 162 6.27 -17.91 -7.63
C ALA A 162 6.32 -18.52 -9.04
N HIS A 163 6.81 -17.78 -10.03
CA HIS A 163 6.94 -18.26 -11.41
C HIS A 163 7.81 -19.52 -11.50
N VAL A 164 9.02 -19.50 -10.94
CA VAL A 164 9.93 -20.67 -10.94
C VAL A 164 9.31 -21.87 -10.22
N VAL A 165 8.58 -21.65 -9.12
CA VAL A 165 7.93 -22.76 -8.40
C VAL A 165 6.72 -23.29 -9.17
N ILE A 166 5.95 -22.43 -9.83
CA ILE A 166 4.80 -22.82 -10.66
C ILE A 166 5.28 -23.70 -11.81
N GLU A 167 6.37 -23.35 -12.48
CA GLU A 167 6.94 -24.16 -13.58
C GLU A 167 7.37 -25.55 -13.11
N ASN A 168 7.91 -25.69 -11.89
CA ASN A 168 8.46 -26.94 -11.39
C ASN A 168 7.46 -27.79 -10.59
N LYS A 169 6.52 -27.17 -9.86
CA LYS A 169 5.63 -27.86 -8.89
C LYS A 169 4.16 -27.47 -9.04
N GLY A 170 3.83 -26.72 -10.09
CA GLY A 170 2.48 -26.17 -10.27
C GLY A 170 2.15 -25.03 -9.29
N TRP A 171 1.00 -24.41 -9.51
CA TRP A 171 0.50 -23.32 -8.68
C TRP A 171 0.23 -23.75 -7.22
N GLN A 172 -0.12 -25.02 -7.00
CA GLN A 172 -0.31 -25.61 -5.67
C GLN A 172 0.99 -25.59 -4.86
N GLY A 173 2.11 -25.94 -5.51
CA GLY A 173 3.44 -25.90 -4.91
C GLY A 173 3.86 -24.47 -4.52
N ALA A 174 3.50 -23.47 -5.32
CA ALA A 174 3.80 -22.08 -5.03
C ALA A 174 2.99 -21.56 -3.82
N TYR A 175 1.71 -21.91 -3.70
CA TYR A 175 0.91 -21.58 -2.51
C TYR A 175 1.42 -22.30 -1.25
N SER A 176 1.81 -23.56 -1.35
CA SER A 176 2.41 -24.29 -0.22
C SER A 176 3.71 -23.65 0.25
N LEU A 177 4.59 -23.24 -0.66
CA LEU A 177 5.82 -22.52 -0.33
C LEU A 177 5.51 -21.18 0.37
N ALA A 178 4.54 -20.43 -0.12
CA ALA A 178 4.10 -19.19 0.52
C ALA A 178 3.60 -19.44 1.96
N SER A 179 2.82 -20.51 2.18
CA SER A 179 2.34 -20.91 3.50
C SER A 179 3.51 -21.18 4.45
N TYR A 180 4.52 -21.96 4.03
CA TYR A 180 5.71 -22.22 4.84
C TYR A 180 6.48 -20.93 5.17
N GLY A 181 6.58 -20.01 4.20
CA GLY A 181 7.17 -18.69 4.42
C GLY A 181 6.41 -17.88 5.49
N PHE A 182 5.07 -17.87 5.44
CA PHE A 182 4.26 -17.20 6.45
C PHE A 182 4.39 -17.84 7.84
N ILE A 183 4.49 -19.17 7.93
CA ILE A 183 4.76 -19.87 9.20
C ILE A 183 6.13 -19.48 9.76
N ALA A 184 7.17 -19.41 8.95
CA ALA A 184 8.49 -18.99 9.39
C ALA A 184 8.48 -17.55 9.94
N ILE A 185 7.78 -16.63 9.23
CA ILE A 185 7.62 -15.25 9.69
C ILE A 185 6.74 -15.19 10.96
N LEU A 186 5.72 -16.03 11.09
CA LEU A 186 4.88 -16.12 12.28
C LEU A 186 5.72 -16.51 13.51
N ILE A 187 6.59 -17.52 13.39
CA ILE A 187 7.51 -17.92 14.46
C ILE A 187 8.41 -16.74 14.85
N LEU A 188 8.99 -16.04 13.87
CA LEU A 188 9.80 -14.86 14.11
C LEU A 188 9.00 -13.80 14.89
N VAL A 189 7.76 -13.48 14.46
CA VAL A 189 6.89 -12.47 15.08
C VAL A 189 6.56 -12.85 16.53
N VAL A 190 6.27 -14.11 16.83
CA VAL A 190 5.97 -14.56 18.20
C VAL A 190 7.17 -14.41 19.14
N LEU A 191 8.39 -14.61 18.63
CA LEU A 191 9.63 -14.53 19.40
C LEU A 191 10.12 -13.09 19.63
N LEU A 192 9.62 -12.09 18.90
CA LEU A 192 10.07 -10.72 19.04
C LEU A 192 9.76 -10.11 20.43
N PRO A 193 10.62 -9.23 20.96
CA PRO A 193 10.42 -8.55 22.24
C PRO A 193 9.40 -7.40 22.13
N TRP A 194 8.12 -7.74 21.97
CA TRP A 194 7.04 -6.79 21.71
C TRP A 194 6.87 -5.68 22.74
N ARG A 195 7.25 -5.94 24.00
CA ARG A 195 7.19 -4.90 25.05
C ARG A 195 8.04 -3.68 24.69
N ARG A 196 9.21 -3.88 24.06
CA ARG A 196 10.10 -2.79 23.60
C ARG A 196 9.61 -2.16 22.31
N ILE A 197 9.11 -2.97 21.37
CA ILE A 197 8.63 -2.52 20.06
C ILE A 197 7.35 -1.67 20.19
N ALA A 198 6.42 -2.08 21.05
CA ALA A 198 5.13 -1.42 21.23
C ALA A 198 5.21 -0.07 21.99
N LEU A 199 6.20 0.09 22.88
CA LEU A 199 6.36 1.31 23.69
C LEU A 199 6.79 2.53 22.87
N GLY A 200 7.52 2.32 21.76
CA GLY A 200 8.08 3.40 20.95
C GLY A 200 9.14 4.18 21.72
N VAL A 201 10.38 4.23 21.24
CA VAL A 201 11.41 5.11 21.81
C VAL A 201 11.42 6.38 20.97
N SER A 202 11.20 7.53 21.60
CA SER A 202 11.44 8.82 20.96
C SER A 202 12.94 8.92 20.68
N VAL A 203 13.36 8.77 19.42
CA VAL A 203 14.74 9.01 19.01
C VAL A 203 15.05 10.49 19.30
N PRO A 204 16.06 10.81 20.12
CA PRO A 204 16.43 12.20 20.36
C PRO A 204 16.85 12.89 19.06
N PRO A 205 16.61 14.19 18.88
CA PRO A 205 16.95 14.90 17.66
C PRO A 205 18.47 14.86 17.42
N MET A 206 18.89 14.51 16.21
CA MET A 206 20.29 14.42 15.78
C MET A 206 21.00 15.78 15.67
N THR A 207 20.43 16.88 16.11
CA THR A 207 21.07 18.20 16.09
C THR A 207 20.87 18.93 17.41
N LYS A 208 22.01 19.23 18.06
CA LYS A 208 22.13 20.25 19.11
C LYS A 208 21.80 21.63 18.50
N VAL A 209 20.55 22.05 18.54
CA VAL A 209 20.21 23.43 18.31
C VAL A 209 19.33 23.90 19.45
N SER A 210 19.94 24.79 20.23
CA SER A 210 19.33 25.75 21.15
C SER A 210 18.60 25.23 22.37
N GLU A 211 19.28 25.32 23.51
CA GLU A 211 18.74 25.17 24.89
C GLU A 211 17.69 26.22 25.24
N ASN A 212 17.43 27.21 24.39
CA ASN A 212 16.50 28.32 24.68
C ASN A 212 15.01 28.04 24.38
N MET A 213 14.66 26.81 23.91
CA MET A 213 13.25 26.44 23.73
C MET A 213 12.67 25.53 24.83
N LYS A 214 13.40 25.33 25.93
CA LYS A 214 12.97 24.43 27.03
C LYS A 214 11.86 24.98 27.92
N GLN A 215 11.49 26.24 27.81
CA GLN A 215 10.46 26.83 28.69
C GLN A 215 9.03 26.80 28.14
N GLY A 216 8.83 26.54 26.84
CA GLY A 216 7.48 26.50 26.22
C GLY A 216 6.82 25.13 26.10
N SER A 217 7.54 24.02 26.38
CA SER A 217 7.04 22.67 26.10
C SER A 217 6.61 21.84 27.31
N LYS A 218 6.79 22.33 28.53
CA LYS A 218 6.40 21.63 29.77
C LYS A 218 4.89 21.41 29.94
N GLY A 219 4.05 22.00 29.09
CA GLY A 219 2.59 21.89 29.16
C GLY A 219 1.95 20.81 28.26
N ARG A 220 2.73 20.09 27.44
CA ARG A 220 2.19 19.12 26.46
C ARG A 220 2.66 17.66 26.60
N GLU A 221 3.36 17.32 27.66
CA GLU A 221 3.88 15.95 27.90
C GLU A 221 2.95 15.05 28.72
N ALA A 222 1.85 15.55 29.22
CA ALA A 222 0.79 14.69 29.75
C ALA A 222 0.11 14.02 28.57
N GLY A 223 0.38 12.70 28.38
CA GLY A 223 -0.24 11.88 27.34
C GLY A 223 -1.74 12.11 27.30
N SER A 224 -2.17 12.85 26.27
CA SER A 224 -3.57 13.21 26.08
C SER A 224 -4.41 11.94 26.01
N LYS A 225 -5.15 11.68 27.09
CA LYS A 225 -6.24 10.69 27.13
C LYS A 225 -7.38 11.07 26.17
N THR A 226 -7.32 12.23 25.54
CA THR A 226 -8.30 12.84 24.65
C THR A 226 -7.87 12.76 23.17
N GLY A 227 -7.45 11.59 22.69
CA GLY A 227 -7.27 11.36 21.26
C GLY A 227 -8.63 11.22 20.57
N ILE A 228 -8.72 11.67 19.30
CA ILE A 228 -9.93 11.53 18.48
C ILE A 228 -10.19 10.06 18.24
N ASN A 229 -11.41 9.61 18.58
CA ASN A 229 -11.88 8.27 18.27
C ASN A 229 -12.40 8.19 16.81
N LEU A 230 -12.44 6.99 16.23
CA LEU A 230 -12.98 6.76 14.89
C LEU A 230 -14.37 7.38 14.69
N ARG A 231 -15.27 7.25 15.69
CA ARG A 231 -16.63 7.82 15.63
C ARG A 231 -16.63 9.36 15.51
N GLN A 232 -15.66 10.01 16.10
CA GLN A 232 -15.48 11.47 15.99
C GLN A 232 -14.83 11.83 14.66
N ALA A 233 -13.83 11.05 14.22
CA ALA A 233 -13.13 11.27 12.96
C ALA A 233 -14.07 11.19 11.75
N ILE A 234 -14.98 10.21 11.69
CA ILE A 234 -15.96 10.04 10.60
C ILE A 234 -16.89 11.25 10.43
N ARG A 235 -17.08 12.06 11.47
CA ARG A 235 -17.89 13.28 11.40
C ARG A 235 -17.14 14.48 10.80
N LEU A 236 -15.84 14.35 10.61
CA LEU A 236 -14.98 15.43 10.11
C LEU A 236 -14.84 15.35 8.59
N PRO A 237 -14.89 16.49 7.87
CA PRO A 237 -14.69 16.52 6.42
C PRO A 237 -13.30 16.04 6.00
N GLU A 238 -12.29 16.22 6.86
CA GLU A 238 -10.93 15.75 6.62
C GLU A 238 -10.84 14.23 6.46
N PHE A 239 -11.62 13.49 7.25
CA PHE A 239 -11.70 12.04 7.15
C PHE A 239 -12.19 11.61 5.76
N TRP A 240 -13.28 12.20 5.29
CA TRP A 240 -13.85 11.91 3.98
C TRP A 240 -12.95 12.39 2.83
N GLY A 241 -12.23 13.50 3.04
CA GLY A 241 -11.19 13.94 2.11
C GLY A 241 -10.11 12.88 1.93
N PHE A 242 -9.54 12.34 3.00
CA PHE A 242 -8.54 11.27 2.95
C PHE A 242 -9.11 9.96 2.39
N PHE A 243 -10.33 9.59 2.79
CA PHE A 243 -11.02 8.42 2.25
C PHE A 243 -11.17 8.51 0.73
N THR A 244 -11.61 9.66 0.22
CA THR A 244 -11.76 9.92 -1.21
C THR A 244 -10.41 9.92 -1.93
N ILE A 245 -9.37 10.52 -1.37
CA ILE A 245 -8.02 10.50 -1.94
C ILE A 245 -7.53 9.06 -2.12
N PHE A 246 -7.65 8.21 -1.08
CA PHE A 246 -7.25 6.81 -1.17
C PHE A 246 -8.08 6.03 -2.19
N GLY A 247 -9.42 6.16 -2.12
CA GLY A 247 -10.33 5.47 -3.03
C GLY A 247 -10.13 5.88 -4.49
N ALA A 248 -10.15 7.17 -4.75
CA ALA A 248 -10.00 7.70 -6.10
C ALA A 248 -8.62 7.40 -6.71
N SER A 249 -7.53 7.52 -5.91
CA SER A 249 -6.21 7.11 -6.37
C SER A 249 -6.14 5.62 -6.70
N ALA A 250 -6.79 4.77 -5.91
CA ALA A 250 -6.81 3.34 -6.16
C ALA A 250 -7.60 2.99 -7.43
N VAL A 251 -8.79 3.58 -7.65
CA VAL A 251 -9.53 3.41 -8.91
C VAL A 251 -8.67 3.79 -10.11
N SER A 252 -8.01 4.95 -10.04
CA SER A 252 -7.18 5.45 -11.13
C SER A 252 -5.99 4.53 -11.45
N ILE A 253 -5.30 4.03 -10.43
CA ILE A 253 -4.10 3.19 -10.61
C ILE A 253 -4.50 1.78 -11.06
N PHE A 254 -5.42 1.12 -10.36
CA PHE A 254 -5.80 -0.27 -10.63
C PHE A 254 -6.67 -0.40 -11.89
N GLY A 255 -7.37 0.66 -12.31
CA GLY A 255 -8.07 0.74 -13.59
C GLY A 255 -7.15 0.68 -14.81
N ILE A 256 -5.85 0.92 -14.63
CA ILE A 256 -4.84 0.82 -15.69
C ILE A 256 -3.94 -0.41 -15.48
N SER A 257 -3.44 -0.59 -14.27
CA SER A 257 -2.36 -1.54 -13.98
C SER A 257 -2.68 -2.99 -14.35
N LEU A 258 -3.94 -3.43 -14.27
CA LEU A 258 -4.31 -4.81 -14.58
C LEU A 258 -4.40 -5.07 -16.08
N GLU A 259 -4.83 -4.08 -16.86
CA GLU A 259 -5.06 -4.22 -18.29
C GLU A 259 -3.85 -3.77 -19.13
N VAL A 260 -2.89 -3.06 -18.53
CA VAL A 260 -1.81 -2.40 -19.29
C VAL A 260 -0.94 -3.36 -20.09
N VAL A 261 -0.68 -4.58 -19.59
CA VAL A 261 0.14 -5.56 -20.31
C VAL A 261 -0.59 -6.04 -21.56
N VAL A 262 -1.88 -6.36 -21.44
CA VAL A 262 -2.71 -6.80 -22.58
C VAL A 262 -2.84 -5.65 -23.58
N TYR A 263 -3.14 -4.46 -23.10
CA TYR A 263 -3.21 -3.26 -23.93
C TYR A 263 -1.93 -3.02 -24.74
N LEU A 264 -0.74 -3.10 -24.12
CA LEU A 264 0.53 -2.90 -24.82
C LEU A 264 0.77 -3.96 -25.89
N VAL A 265 0.36 -5.22 -25.66
CA VAL A 265 0.44 -6.28 -26.65
C VAL A 265 -0.47 -5.98 -27.85
N GLU A 266 -1.68 -5.48 -27.62
CA GLU A 266 -2.59 -5.02 -28.69
C GLU A 266 -2.01 -3.81 -29.46
N GLN A 267 -1.22 -2.95 -28.79
CA GLN A 267 -0.48 -1.87 -29.43
C GLN A 267 0.82 -2.33 -30.14
N LYS A 268 0.94 -3.63 -30.48
CA LYS A 268 2.04 -4.23 -31.25
C LYS A 268 3.38 -4.34 -30.50
N PHE A 269 3.43 -4.16 -29.20
CA PHE A 269 4.60 -4.53 -28.40
C PHE A 269 4.63 -6.04 -28.17
N SER A 270 5.82 -6.64 -28.09
CA SER A 270 5.92 -8.05 -27.72
C SER A 270 5.51 -8.27 -26.25
N ILE A 271 5.07 -9.49 -25.92
CA ILE A 271 4.71 -9.86 -24.54
C ILE A 271 5.87 -9.58 -23.58
N ALA A 272 7.10 -9.88 -24.00
CA ALA A 272 8.30 -9.62 -23.20
C ALA A 272 8.52 -8.12 -22.94
N GLN A 273 8.29 -7.27 -23.96
CA GLN A 273 8.40 -5.82 -23.82
C GLN A 273 7.32 -5.24 -22.89
N ALA A 274 6.09 -5.71 -23.03
CA ALA A 274 4.98 -5.30 -22.17
C ALA A 274 5.21 -5.72 -20.71
N ALA A 275 5.68 -6.95 -20.47
CA ALA A 275 6.03 -7.45 -19.14
C ALA A 275 7.21 -6.69 -18.54
N PHE A 276 8.24 -6.37 -19.33
CA PHE A 276 9.39 -5.57 -18.90
C PHE A 276 8.97 -4.13 -18.54
N ALA A 277 8.11 -3.51 -19.35
CA ALA A 277 7.55 -2.20 -19.08
C ALA A 277 6.79 -2.17 -17.73
N PHE A 278 5.93 -3.16 -17.49
CA PHE A 278 5.20 -3.31 -16.24
C PHE A 278 6.13 -3.54 -15.03
N GLY A 279 7.12 -4.41 -15.16
CA GLY A 279 8.13 -4.65 -14.12
C GLY A 279 8.94 -3.38 -13.79
N SER A 280 9.31 -2.61 -14.82
CA SER A 280 10.03 -1.34 -14.68
C SER A 280 9.20 -0.29 -13.93
N MET A 281 7.86 -0.24 -14.14
CA MET A 281 6.96 0.61 -13.36
C MET A 281 7.01 0.26 -11.86
N GLY A 282 7.06 -1.02 -11.52
CA GLY A 282 7.21 -1.46 -10.13
C GLY A 282 8.49 -0.93 -9.47
N MET A 283 9.62 -1.00 -10.18
CA MET A 283 10.89 -0.44 -9.69
C MET A 283 10.82 1.08 -9.54
N LEU A 284 10.25 1.79 -10.52
CA LEU A 284 10.07 3.24 -10.49
C LEU A 284 9.12 3.67 -9.37
N THR A 285 8.14 2.85 -8.99
CA THR A 285 7.27 3.11 -7.84
C THR A 285 8.08 3.22 -6.53
N ILE A 286 9.08 2.36 -6.33
CA ILE A 286 9.97 2.45 -5.15
C ILE A 286 10.71 3.79 -5.14
N LEU A 287 11.27 4.20 -6.29
CA LEU A 287 11.95 5.50 -6.42
C LEU A 287 10.98 6.67 -6.20
N GLY A 288 9.78 6.60 -6.77
CA GLY A 288 8.73 7.61 -6.61
C GLY A 288 8.32 7.79 -5.14
N ILE A 289 8.14 6.70 -4.41
CA ILE A 289 7.85 6.71 -2.96
C ILE A 289 8.99 7.37 -2.19
N ALA A 290 10.24 7.00 -2.47
CA ALA A 290 11.42 7.56 -1.79
C ALA A 290 11.59 9.06 -2.07
N LEU A 291 11.51 9.47 -3.34
CA LEU A 291 11.59 10.88 -3.76
C LEU A 291 10.48 11.71 -3.10
N THR A 292 9.27 11.20 -3.10
CA THR A 292 8.12 11.87 -2.47
C THR A 292 8.33 12.06 -0.97
N GLY A 293 8.90 11.07 -0.28
CA GLY A 293 9.22 11.18 1.14
C GLY A 293 10.21 12.30 1.42
N ILE A 294 11.27 12.40 0.62
CA ILE A 294 12.31 13.44 0.75
C ILE A 294 11.73 14.83 0.42
N LEU A 295 11.00 14.94 -0.68
CA LEU A 295 10.44 16.21 -1.14
C LEU A 295 9.34 16.74 -0.21
N ALA A 296 8.50 15.86 0.36
CA ALA A 296 7.43 16.24 1.28
C ALA A 296 7.92 16.75 2.65
N GLU A 297 9.22 16.55 2.99
CA GLU A 297 9.87 17.16 4.15
C GLU A 297 10.30 18.62 3.87
N ARG A 298 10.53 18.97 2.59
CA ARG A 298 11.05 20.28 2.18
C ARG A 298 9.99 21.21 1.59
N TYR A 299 9.00 20.65 0.93
CA TYR A 299 7.95 21.38 0.20
C TYR A 299 6.55 21.09 0.75
N PRO A 300 5.58 22.00 0.55
CA PRO A 300 4.19 21.77 0.96
C PRO A 300 3.64 20.48 0.34
N ARG A 301 3.04 19.64 1.17
CA ARG A 301 2.58 18.29 0.80
C ARG A 301 1.55 18.30 -0.32
N HIS A 302 0.63 19.28 -0.35
CA HIS A 302 -0.36 19.42 -1.40
C HIS A 302 0.28 19.69 -2.78
N ILE A 303 1.42 20.40 -2.84
CA ILE A 303 2.15 20.64 -4.08
C ILE A 303 2.79 19.33 -4.57
N ILE A 304 3.46 18.59 -3.68
CA ILE A 304 4.08 17.31 -4.04
C ILE A 304 3.02 16.29 -4.49
N ALA A 305 1.86 16.25 -3.81
CA ALA A 305 0.73 15.44 -4.24
C ALA A 305 0.24 15.86 -5.65
N SER A 306 0.13 17.17 -5.91
CA SER A 306 -0.27 17.69 -7.22
C SER A 306 0.71 17.30 -8.33
N VAL A 307 2.01 17.36 -8.08
CA VAL A 307 3.04 16.86 -9.02
C VAL A 307 2.85 15.37 -9.29
N SER A 308 2.61 14.56 -8.26
CA SER A 308 2.35 13.12 -8.43
C SER A 308 1.10 12.85 -9.29
N TYR A 309 0.01 13.60 -9.10
CA TYR A 309 -1.16 13.48 -9.97
C TYR A 309 -0.89 13.97 -11.39
N GLY A 310 -0.11 15.05 -11.55
CA GLY A 310 0.35 15.53 -12.86
C GLY A 310 1.10 14.46 -13.64
N LEU A 311 2.02 13.74 -12.98
CA LEU A 311 2.71 12.60 -13.59
C LEU A 311 1.73 11.47 -14.00
N THR A 312 0.71 11.19 -13.17
CA THR A 312 -0.34 10.22 -13.54
C THR A 312 -1.09 10.66 -14.79
N PHE A 313 -1.49 11.94 -14.90
CA PHE A 313 -2.16 12.46 -16.09
C PHE A 313 -1.30 12.33 -17.34
N ILE A 314 -0.02 12.69 -17.25
CA ILE A 314 0.92 12.54 -18.38
C ILE A 314 1.02 11.07 -18.80
N GLY A 315 1.11 10.14 -17.85
CA GLY A 315 1.13 8.71 -18.14
C GLY A 315 -0.13 8.21 -18.84
N ILE A 316 -1.32 8.63 -18.37
CA ILE A 316 -2.59 8.26 -19.02
C ILE A 316 -2.67 8.83 -20.44
N LEU A 317 -2.28 10.10 -20.64
CA LEU A 317 -2.27 10.72 -21.95
C LEU A 317 -1.27 10.04 -22.90
N ALA A 318 -0.12 9.58 -22.39
CA ALA A 318 0.84 8.82 -23.18
C ALA A 318 0.25 7.46 -23.65
N LEU A 319 -0.52 6.77 -22.78
CA LEU A 319 -1.25 5.55 -23.18
C LEU A 319 -2.29 5.84 -24.26
N VAL A 320 -3.09 6.89 -24.09
CA VAL A 320 -4.07 7.29 -25.12
C VAL A 320 -3.37 7.62 -26.44
N ALA A 321 -2.24 8.33 -26.39
CA ALA A 321 -1.47 8.67 -27.61
C ALA A 321 -0.89 7.43 -28.32
N LEU A 322 -0.56 6.37 -27.58
CA LEU A 322 -0.08 5.10 -28.17
C LEU A 322 -1.11 4.44 -29.11
N GLN A 323 -2.41 4.70 -28.94
CA GLN A 323 -3.44 4.19 -29.85
C GLN A 323 -3.32 4.79 -31.26
N PHE A 324 -2.79 6.00 -31.36
CA PHE A 324 -2.67 6.72 -32.63
C PHE A 324 -1.27 6.61 -33.24
N TYR A 325 -0.26 6.53 -32.37
CA TYR A 325 1.15 6.53 -32.80
C TYR A 325 1.95 5.47 -32.03
N PHE A 326 2.36 4.42 -32.73
CA PHE A 326 3.34 3.48 -32.17
C PHE A 326 4.66 4.20 -31.91
N SER A 327 5.04 4.32 -30.65
CA SER A 327 6.25 5.03 -30.25
C SER A 327 6.84 4.46 -28.95
N TRP A 328 8.12 4.11 -29.02
CA TRP A 328 8.89 3.76 -27.81
C TRP A 328 9.01 4.90 -26.82
N VAL A 329 9.04 6.14 -27.31
CA VAL A 329 9.11 7.33 -26.46
C VAL A 329 7.84 7.45 -25.59
N LEU A 330 6.68 7.24 -26.18
CA LEU A 330 5.40 7.26 -25.45
C LEU A 330 5.34 6.15 -24.39
N LEU A 331 5.84 4.94 -24.71
CA LEU A 331 5.93 3.85 -23.75
C LEU A 331 6.84 4.23 -22.58
N VAL A 332 8.02 4.78 -22.85
CA VAL A 332 8.96 5.23 -21.79
C VAL A 332 8.36 6.35 -20.96
N VAL A 333 7.72 7.34 -21.57
CA VAL A 333 7.01 8.41 -20.87
C VAL A 333 5.95 7.83 -19.93
N PHE A 334 5.12 6.90 -20.41
CA PHE A 334 4.13 6.23 -19.57
C PHE A 334 4.80 5.51 -18.39
N VAL A 335 5.76 4.64 -18.65
CA VAL A 335 6.43 3.82 -17.63
C VAL A 335 7.06 4.69 -16.56
N VAL A 336 7.75 5.77 -16.96
CA VAL A 336 8.43 6.66 -16.02
C VAL A 336 7.43 7.47 -15.21
N THR A 337 6.47 8.12 -15.85
CA THR A 337 5.56 9.05 -15.16
C THR A 337 4.55 8.30 -14.30
N PHE A 338 3.94 7.26 -14.82
CA PHE A 338 2.97 6.46 -14.09
C PHE A 338 3.65 5.64 -12.98
N GLY A 339 4.81 5.03 -13.26
CA GLY A 339 5.60 4.29 -12.28
C GLY A 339 6.01 5.15 -11.08
N LEU A 340 6.59 6.33 -11.31
CA LEU A 340 6.96 7.26 -10.23
C LEU A 340 5.77 7.73 -9.41
N SER A 341 4.57 7.83 -10.00
CA SER A 341 3.38 8.38 -9.33
C SER A 341 2.59 7.34 -8.54
N ALA A 342 2.65 6.05 -8.90
CA ALA A 342 1.73 5.02 -8.43
C ALA A 342 1.70 4.85 -6.90
N GLY A 343 2.85 4.85 -6.23
CA GLY A 343 2.97 4.69 -4.77
C GLY A 343 3.19 5.99 -3.99
N ALA A 344 3.43 7.10 -4.69
CA ALA A 344 3.93 8.34 -4.11
C ALA A 344 3.00 9.01 -3.08
N ARG A 345 1.68 8.85 -3.22
CA ARG A 345 0.66 9.55 -2.42
C ARG A 345 0.45 8.96 -1.02
N GLY A 346 0.64 7.63 -0.88
CA GLY A 346 0.41 6.92 0.37
C GLY A 346 1.12 7.52 1.58
N PRO A 347 2.45 7.71 1.55
CA PRO A 347 3.20 8.30 2.66
C PRO A 347 2.77 9.72 3.03
N ILE A 348 2.44 10.56 2.03
CA ILE A 348 1.99 11.94 2.27
C ILE A 348 0.68 11.93 3.06
N VAL A 349 -0.32 11.21 2.57
CA VAL A 349 -1.64 11.13 3.18
C VAL A 349 -1.56 10.54 4.57
N THR A 350 -0.81 9.44 4.74
CA THR A 350 -0.63 8.79 6.04
C THR A 350 0.05 9.71 7.05
N ALA A 351 1.09 10.47 6.64
CA ALA A 351 1.76 11.41 7.52
C ALA A 351 0.82 12.54 7.97
N GLN A 352 0.01 13.09 7.07
CA GLN A 352 -0.99 14.11 7.40
C GLN A 352 -2.06 13.57 8.34
N MET A 353 -2.59 12.39 8.07
CA MET A 353 -3.57 11.74 8.97
C MET A 353 -3.00 11.51 10.36
N ALA A 354 -1.74 11.03 10.46
CA ALA A 354 -1.09 10.79 11.74
C ALA A 354 -0.86 12.08 12.55
N GLU A 355 -0.72 13.23 11.88
CA GLU A 355 -0.60 14.54 12.53
C GLU A 355 -1.97 15.09 12.95
N MET A 356 -3.00 14.93 12.11
CA MET A 356 -4.34 15.48 12.36
C MET A 356 -5.15 14.66 13.35
N PHE A 357 -5.01 13.34 13.34
CA PHE A 357 -5.77 12.40 14.16
C PHE A 357 -4.92 11.72 15.25
N ALA A 358 -3.87 12.38 15.72
CA ALA A 358 -3.01 11.83 16.78
C ALA A 358 -3.83 11.38 18.00
N GLY A 359 -3.62 10.11 18.44
CA GLY A 359 -4.33 9.58 19.62
C GLY A 359 -4.47 8.06 19.61
N ARG A 360 -5.29 7.54 20.54
CA ARG A 360 -5.48 6.09 20.74
C ARG A 360 -6.20 5.39 19.57
N GLY A 361 -7.03 6.09 18.80
CA GLY A 361 -7.80 5.52 17.69
C GLY A 361 -7.15 5.64 16.32
N LEU A 362 -5.86 5.98 16.25
CA LEU A 362 -5.18 6.27 14.98
C LEU A 362 -5.18 5.06 14.02
N ALA A 363 -4.94 3.85 14.51
CA ALA A 363 -4.93 2.67 13.65
C ALA A 363 -6.34 2.34 13.12
N SER A 364 -7.38 2.52 13.94
CA SER A 364 -8.77 2.37 13.50
C SER A 364 -9.14 3.40 12.43
N ILE A 365 -8.63 4.64 12.53
CA ILE A 365 -8.84 5.70 11.53
C ILE A 365 -8.10 5.35 10.24
N PHE A 366 -6.86 4.90 10.32
CA PHE A 366 -6.12 4.39 9.16
C PHE A 366 -6.86 3.23 8.50
N GLY A 367 -7.34 2.27 9.29
CA GLY A 367 -8.10 1.13 8.79
C GLY A 367 -9.37 1.56 8.05
N ALA A 368 -10.13 2.48 8.63
CA ALA A 368 -11.37 2.98 8.01
C ALA A 368 -11.11 3.74 6.70
N THR A 369 -10.06 4.55 6.61
CA THR A 369 -9.71 5.23 5.36
C THR A 369 -9.14 4.27 4.30
N ASN A 370 -8.45 3.20 4.70
CA ASN A 370 -7.98 2.17 3.78
C ASN A 370 -9.10 1.30 3.18
N ILE A 371 -10.33 1.31 3.75
CA ILE A 371 -11.51 0.76 3.06
C ILE A 371 -11.70 1.43 1.70
N GLY A 372 -11.56 2.77 1.65
CA GLY A 372 -11.59 3.50 0.39
C GLY A 372 -10.58 2.98 -0.62
N GLN A 373 -9.35 2.69 -0.18
CA GLN A 373 -8.31 2.14 -1.05
C GLN A 373 -8.67 0.75 -1.57
N GLY A 374 -9.11 -0.17 -0.70
CA GLY A 374 -9.46 -1.53 -1.09
C GLY A 374 -10.66 -1.59 -2.03
N CYS A 375 -11.75 -0.89 -1.68
CA CYS A 375 -12.93 -0.76 -2.53
C CYS A 375 -12.59 -0.07 -3.87
N GLY A 376 -11.79 1.00 -3.83
CA GLY A 376 -11.34 1.69 -5.02
C GLY A 376 -10.49 0.80 -5.94
N ALA A 377 -9.58 0.02 -5.38
CA ALA A 377 -8.77 -0.93 -6.15
C ALA A 377 -9.63 -2.02 -6.81
N GLY A 378 -10.56 -2.62 -6.05
CA GLY A 378 -11.49 -3.62 -6.58
C GLY A 378 -12.41 -3.05 -7.66
N LEU A 379 -12.96 -1.84 -7.42
CA LEU A 379 -13.81 -1.14 -8.39
C LEU A 379 -13.05 -0.80 -9.66
N GLY A 380 -11.84 -0.22 -9.53
CA GLY A 380 -11.01 0.16 -10.68
C GLY A 380 -10.64 -1.04 -11.54
N ALA A 381 -10.21 -2.12 -10.92
CA ALA A 381 -9.88 -3.38 -11.57
C ALA A 381 -11.07 -3.99 -12.31
N PHE A 382 -12.24 -4.10 -11.65
CA PHE A 382 -13.45 -4.64 -12.24
C PHE A 382 -13.97 -3.78 -13.39
N MET A 383 -14.05 -2.47 -13.16
CA MET A 383 -14.59 -1.55 -14.17
C MET A 383 -13.71 -1.47 -15.42
N ALA A 384 -12.39 -1.62 -15.29
CA ALA A 384 -11.50 -1.63 -16.46
C ALA A 384 -11.84 -2.76 -17.43
N GLY A 385 -11.94 -4.01 -16.95
CA GLY A 385 -12.34 -5.16 -17.77
C GLY A 385 -13.77 -5.05 -18.26
N TYR A 386 -14.71 -4.68 -17.38
CA TYR A 386 -16.14 -4.55 -17.73
C TYR A 386 -16.40 -3.49 -18.82
N LEU A 387 -15.75 -2.33 -18.72
CA LEU A 387 -15.87 -1.29 -19.73
C LEU A 387 -15.26 -1.71 -21.07
N PHE A 388 -14.16 -2.47 -21.04
CA PHE A 388 -13.58 -3.04 -22.24
C PHE A 388 -14.53 -4.07 -22.90
N ASP A 389 -15.12 -4.96 -22.11
CA ASP A 389 -16.07 -5.97 -22.62
C ASP A 389 -17.31 -5.32 -23.27
N LEU A 390 -17.78 -4.17 -22.73
CA LEU A 390 -18.92 -3.44 -23.25
C LEU A 390 -18.60 -2.64 -24.53
N THR A 391 -17.42 -2.06 -24.63
CA THR A 391 -17.09 -1.05 -25.63
C THR A 391 -16.09 -1.50 -26.69
N GLY A 392 -15.39 -2.60 -26.42
CA GLY A 392 -14.31 -3.11 -27.27
C GLY A 392 -13.07 -2.20 -27.34
N ASN A 393 -12.97 -1.19 -26.42
CA ASN A 393 -11.82 -0.29 -26.38
C ASN A 393 -11.49 0.16 -24.95
N TYR A 394 -10.26 0.68 -24.74
CA TYR A 394 -9.78 1.12 -23.42
C TYR A 394 -10.09 2.59 -23.09
N ASN A 395 -10.64 3.38 -24.03
CA ASN A 395 -10.79 4.83 -23.89
C ASN A 395 -11.63 5.22 -22.67
N ILE A 396 -12.75 4.51 -22.44
CA ILE A 396 -13.63 4.79 -21.30
C ILE A 396 -12.91 4.41 -19.99
N GLY A 397 -12.16 3.32 -19.96
CA GLY A 397 -11.34 2.93 -18.80
C GLY A 397 -10.26 3.98 -18.48
N PHE A 398 -9.57 4.50 -19.49
CA PHE A 398 -8.59 5.58 -19.33
C PHE A 398 -9.24 6.89 -18.89
N ALA A 399 -10.39 7.26 -19.46
CA ALA A 399 -11.17 8.43 -19.04
C ALA A 399 -11.63 8.31 -17.58
N MET A 400 -12.14 7.15 -17.18
CA MET A 400 -12.47 6.86 -15.78
C MET A 400 -11.26 7.04 -14.87
N SER A 401 -10.13 6.45 -15.21
CA SER A 401 -8.89 6.56 -14.42
C SER A 401 -8.42 8.01 -14.30
N PHE A 402 -8.53 8.80 -15.38
CA PHE A 402 -8.22 10.23 -15.38
C PHE A 402 -9.16 11.03 -14.47
N LEU A 403 -10.48 10.82 -14.57
CA LEU A 403 -11.47 11.51 -13.74
C LEU A 403 -11.31 11.20 -12.26
N PHE A 404 -11.04 9.95 -11.91
CA PHE A 404 -10.79 9.59 -10.52
C PHE A 404 -9.45 10.15 -10.00
N ALA A 405 -8.41 10.24 -10.84
CA ALA A 405 -7.20 10.97 -10.47
C ALA A 405 -7.47 12.46 -10.21
N LEU A 406 -8.30 13.09 -11.04
CA LEU A 406 -8.73 14.50 -10.86
C LEU A 406 -9.53 14.68 -9.57
N LEU A 407 -10.44 13.75 -9.26
CA LEU A 407 -11.19 13.73 -8.00
C LEU A 407 -10.25 13.64 -6.79
N GLY A 408 -9.26 12.75 -6.82
CA GLY A 408 -8.26 12.62 -5.75
C GLY A 408 -7.42 13.90 -5.60
N LEU A 409 -6.99 14.51 -6.69
CA LEU A 409 -6.27 15.78 -6.69
C LEU A 409 -7.10 16.91 -6.08
N SER A 410 -8.40 17.01 -6.48
CA SER A 410 -9.28 18.09 -6.02
C SER A 410 -9.44 18.10 -4.49
N MET A 411 -9.41 16.95 -3.83
CA MET A 411 -9.51 16.86 -2.37
C MET A 411 -8.33 17.54 -1.63
N PHE A 412 -7.14 17.54 -2.21
CA PHE A 412 -5.99 18.24 -1.63
C PHE A 412 -6.16 19.77 -1.66
N TRP A 413 -6.98 20.29 -2.55
CA TRP A 413 -7.22 21.73 -2.68
C TRP A 413 -8.53 22.19 -2.05
N LEU A 414 -9.60 21.37 -2.13
CA LEU A 414 -10.93 21.69 -1.61
C LEU A 414 -11.05 21.55 -0.09
N VAL A 415 -10.27 20.66 0.54
CA VAL A 415 -10.30 20.49 2.00
C VAL A 415 -9.20 21.35 2.63
N PRO A 416 -9.54 22.50 3.27
CA PRO A 416 -8.55 23.47 3.76
C PRO A 416 -7.57 22.87 4.76
N ALA A 417 -8.04 21.97 5.62
CA ALA A 417 -7.20 21.30 6.61
C ALA A 417 -6.15 20.39 5.96
N ILE A 418 -6.50 19.68 4.87
CA ILE A 418 -5.55 18.85 4.10
C ILE A 418 -4.53 19.74 3.38
N ARG A 419 -4.98 20.86 2.81
CA ARG A 419 -4.11 21.81 2.12
C ARG A 419 -3.06 22.42 3.04
N HIS A 420 -3.45 22.85 4.23
CA HIS A 420 -2.58 23.59 5.16
C HIS A 420 -1.85 22.68 6.15
N GLY A 421 -2.19 21.38 6.22
CA GLY A 421 -1.57 20.43 7.14
C GLY A 421 -1.84 20.71 8.62
N LYS A 422 -2.82 21.54 8.94
CA LYS A 422 -3.24 21.92 10.32
C LYS A 422 -4.74 21.88 10.41
N ARG A 423 -5.24 21.31 11.51
CA ARG A 423 -6.65 21.40 11.87
C ARG A 423 -6.94 22.86 12.23
N GLN A 424 -7.92 23.46 11.59
CA GLN A 424 -8.50 24.72 12.06
C GLN A 424 -9.35 24.37 13.29
N ASP A 425 -8.81 24.61 14.49
CA ASP A 425 -9.62 24.55 15.71
C ASP A 425 -10.68 25.68 15.59
N LYS A 426 -11.92 25.29 15.32
CA LYS A 426 -13.10 26.11 15.48
C LYS A 426 -13.67 25.86 16.87
#